data_03368b6d39bd008b9de909bbd8b7fdef
#
_entry.id   03368b6d39bd008b9de909bbd8b7fdef
#
_cell.length_a   1.000
_cell.length_b   1.000
_cell.length_c   1.000
_cell.angle_alpha   90.00
_cell.angle_beta   90.00
_cell.angle_gamma   90.00
#
_symmetry.space_group_name_H-M   'P 1'
#
loop_
_entity.id
_entity.type
_entity.pdbx_description
1 polymer ?
#
loop_
_entity_poly.entity_id
_entity_poly.type
_entity_poly.pdbx_seq_one_letter_code
_entity_poly.pdbx_strand_id
1 'polypeptide(L)'
;MRKIAFLMPALLLAACSQPPAPAEPAADAPPPMDAAAAPTPAAEPAAPAVAPAETSADDARARIDSVLGDAAQYEKVFNAFKTAVVGGDRAAVVEEVRFPLNIAGGRKITGPGEFQRNYETIITPAVVKAVSEQDFGKVFVNQQGVMIGDGQVWLNGTCLDAACTRSEVKVITIQ
;
A
#
# COMPACT_ATOMS: atom_id res chain seq x y z
N MET A 1 45.53 -17.88 27.31
CA MET A 1 46.02 -18.68 26.20
C MET A 1 45.21 -19.97 26.15
N ARG A 2 44.24 -20.08 25.30
CA ARG A 2 43.55 -21.34 24.98
C ARG A 2 43.17 -21.29 23.50
N LYS A 3 43.92 -22.01 22.69
CA LYS A 3 43.69 -22.23 21.26
C LYS A 3 42.63 -23.32 21.16
N ILE A 4 41.48 -23.04 20.53
CA ILE A 4 40.52 -24.07 20.13
C ILE A 4 40.53 -24.13 18.60
N ALA A 5 41.08 -25.21 18.09
CA ALA A 5 41.03 -25.59 16.68
C ALA A 5 39.66 -26.21 16.42
N PHE A 6 38.89 -25.71 15.44
CA PHE A 6 37.71 -26.37 14.93
C PHE A 6 37.95 -26.93 13.55
N LEU A 7 37.82 -28.24 13.48
CA LEU A 7 37.83 -29.06 12.26
C LEU A 7 36.65 -28.68 11.36
N MET A 8 36.92 -28.53 10.06
CA MET A 8 35.91 -28.55 8.99
C MET A 8 35.52 -29.98 8.67
N PRO A 9 34.24 -30.30 8.47
CA PRO A 9 33.80 -31.42 7.65
C PRO A 9 33.41 -30.93 6.26
N ALA A 10 34.02 -31.55 5.24
CA ALA A 10 33.60 -31.47 3.85
C ALA A 10 32.25 -32.19 3.66
N LEU A 11 31.30 -31.56 3.01
CA LEU A 11 30.05 -32.19 2.60
C LEU A 11 29.98 -32.29 1.08
N LEU A 12 29.75 -33.50 0.61
CA LEU A 12 29.71 -33.95 -0.78
C LEU A 12 28.52 -33.35 -1.55
N LEU A 13 28.77 -32.91 -2.79
CA LEU A 13 27.75 -32.62 -3.80
C LEU A 13 27.12 -33.93 -4.28
N ALA A 14 25.81 -34.05 -4.12
CA ALA A 14 24.98 -35.02 -4.83
C ALA A 14 24.29 -34.32 -6.00
N ALA A 15 24.74 -34.63 -7.22
CA ALA A 15 24.07 -34.24 -8.46
C ALA A 15 22.87 -35.17 -8.68
N CYS A 16 21.64 -34.63 -8.62
CA CYS A 16 20.45 -35.32 -9.08
C CYS A 16 20.20 -34.96 -10.55
N SER A 17 20.46 -35.94 -11.44
CA SER A 17 20.06 -35.88 -12.85
C SER A 17 18.56 -36.04 -12.99
N GLN A 18 17.88 -35.08 -13.61
CA GLN A 18 16.47 -35.24 -14.02
C GLN A 18 16.38 -36.04 -15.33
N PRO A 19 15.44 -36.98 -15.43
CA PRO A 19 15.16 -37.67 -16.70
C PRO A 19 14.37 -36.75 -17.65
N PRO A 20 14.52 -36.94 -18.99
CA PRO A 20 13.81 -36.17 -20.00
C PRO A 20 12.32 -36.54 -20.01
N ALA A 21 11.45 -35.51 -20.15
CA ALA A 21 10.02 -35.67 -20.32
C ALA A 21 9.68 -36.35 -21.68
N PRO A 22 8.63 -37.20 -21.72
CA PRO A 22 8.18 -37.81 -22.97
C PRO A 22 7.48 -36.78 -23.89
N ALA A 23 7.76 -36.88 -25.18
CA ALA A 23 7.09 -36.08 -26.22
C ALA A 23 5.61 -36.41 -26.27
N GLU A 24 4.75 -35.40 -26.22
CA GLU A 24 3.32 -35.53 -26.54
C GLU A 24 3.12 -35.70 -28.04
N PRO A 25 2.19 -36.60 -28.47
CA PRO A 25 1.82 -36.74 -29.87
C PRO A 25 0.94 -35.58 -30.34
N ALA A 26 1.22 -35.07 -31.53
CA ALA A 26 0.41 -34.07 -32.24
C ALA A 26 -1.04 -34.52 -32.38
N ALA A 27 -1.94 -33.77 -31.74
CA ALA A 27 -3.38 -33.95 -31.97
C ALA A 27 -3.86 -33.09 -33.13
N ASP A 28 -4.59 -33.75 -34.02
CA ASP A 28 -5.33 -33.32 -35.20
C ASP A 28 -5.93 -31.90 -35.11
N ALA A 29 -5.77 -31.14 -36.20
CA ALA A 29 -6.45 -29.89 -36.43
C ALA A 29 -7.95 -30.12 -36.75
N PRO A 30 -8.88 -29.41 -36.09
CA PRO A 30 -10.28 -29.46 -36.50
C PRO A 30 -10.51 -28.65 -37.78
N PRO A 31 -11.52 -29.05 -38.61
CA PRO A 31 -11.83 -28.41 -39.89
C PRO A 31 -12.36 -26.98 -39.73
N PRO A 32 -12.24 -26.12 -40.76
CA PRO A 32 -12.74 -24.75 -40.70
C PRO A 32 -14.26 -24.73 -40.62
N MET A 33 -14.81 -24.09 -39.58
CA MET A 33 -16.23 -23.80 -39.52
C MET A 33 -16.53 -22.53 -40.31
N ASP A 34 -17.56 -22.63 -41.15
CA ASP A 34 -18.16 -21.58 -41.95
C ASP A 34 -18.43 -20.30 -41.12
N ALA A 35 -18.12 -19.16 -41.73
CA ALA A 35 -18.43 -17.86 -41.22
C ALA A 35 -19.92 -17.59 -41.16
N ALA A 36 -20.57 -17.88 -40.06
CA ALA A 36 -21.88 -17.33 -39.75
C ALA A 36 -21.71 -15.91 -39.18
N ALA A 37 -22.32 -14.95 -39.88
CA ALA A 37 -22.32 -13.54 -39.53
C ALA A 37 -22.71 -13.32 -38.05
N ALA A 38 -21.81 -12.76 -37.28
CA ALA A 38 -22.09 -12.28 -35.92
C ALA A 38 -23.06 -11.08 -35.99
N PRO A 39 -24.13 -11.07 -35.18
CA PRO A 39 -24.95 -9.87 -35.06
C PRO A 39 -24.12 -8.76 -34.40
N THR A 40 -24.13 -7.59 -35.01
CA THR A 40 -23.59 -6.34 -34.49
C THR A 40 -24.09 -6.12 -33.06
N PRO A 41 -23.22 -5.94 -32.04
CA PRO A 41 -23.69 -5.54 -30.74
C PRO A 41 -24.30 -4.14 -30.84
N ALA A 42 -25.59 -4.04 -30.50
CA ALA A 42 -26.25 -2.76 -30.33
C ALA A 42 -25.43 -1.93 -29.31
N ALA A 43 -25.10 -0.72 -29.69
CA ALA A 43 -24.44 0.22 -28.83
C ALA A 43 -25.31 0.41 -27.56
N GLU A 44 -24.81 -0.11 -26.45
CA GLU A 44 -25.35 0.18 -25.12
C GLU A 44 -25.22 1.69 -24.89
N PRO A 45 -26.29 2.41 -24.51
CA PRO A 45 -26.18 3.84 -24.25
C PRO A 45 -25.17 4.05 -23.16
N ALA A 46 -24.08 4.75 -23.50
CA ALA A 46 -23.08 5.18 -22.55
C ALA A 46 -23.80 5.89 -21.40
N ALA A 47 -23.73 5.32 -20.20
CA ALA A 47 -24.16 6.00 -19.00
C ALA A 47 -23.44 7.37 -18.94
N PRO A 48 -24.10 8.45 -18.58
CA PRO A 48 -23.49 9.76 -18.51
C PRO A 48 -22.29 9.63 -17.55
N ALA A 49 -21.12 9.98 -18.06
CA ALA A 49 -19.93 10.14 -17.22
C ALA A 49 -20.27 11.22 -16.19
N VAL A 50 -20.55 10.77 -14.95
CA VAL A 50 -20.70 11.66 -13.82
C VAL A 50 -19.34 12.32 -13.67
N ALA A 51 -19.24 13.61 -14.02
CA ALA A 51 -18.08 14.41 -13.73
C ALA A 51 -17.75 14.23 -12.23
N PRO A 52 -16.48 14.05 -11.83
CA PRO A 52 -16.15 13.95 -10.42
C PRO A 52 -16.69 15.19 -9.74
N ALA A 53 -17.70 15.01 -8.89
CA ALA A 53 -18.18 16.08 -8.02
C ALA A 53 -16.95 16.57 -7.25
N GLU A 54 -16.72 17.90 -7.23
CA GLU A 54 -15.65 18.48 -6.44
C GLU A 54 -15.91 18.14 -4.98
N THR A 55 -15.21 17.13 -4.48
CA THR A 55 -15.35 16.65 -3.10
C THR A 55 -14.74 17.70 -2.18
N SER A 56 -15.57 18.20 -1.26
CA SER A 56 -15.15 19.16 -0.25
C SER A 56 -14.51 18.46 0.96
N ALA A 57 -13.84 19.23 1.82
CA ALA A 57 -13.34 18.70 3.09
C ALA A 57 -14.47 18.14 3.98
N ASP A 58 -15.68 18.72 3.89
CA ASP A 58 -16.84 18.23 4.63
C ASP A 58 -17.35 16.89 4.11
N ASP A 59 -17.33 16.66 2.79
CA ASP A 59 -17.63 15.35 2.20
C ASP A 59 -16.60 14.29 2.59
N ALA A 60 -15.32 14.65 2.67
CA ALA A 60 -14.28 13.75 3.14
C ALA A 60 -14.48 13.37 4.62
N ARG A 61 -14.79 14.36 5.49
CA ARG A 61 -15.12 14.10 6.90
C ARG A 61 -16.33 13.18 7.04
N ALA A 62 -17.42 13.46 6.32
CA ALA A 62 -18.62 12.63 6.37
C ALA A 62 -18.34 11.18 5.95
N ARG A 63 -17.50 10.96 4.93
CA ARG A 63 -17.08 9.61 4.52
C ARG A 63 -16.21 8.93 5.58
N ILE A 64 -15.26 9.65 6.16
CA ILE A 64 -14.40 9.11 7.22
C ILE A 64 -15.24 8.74 8.44
N ASP A 65 -16.13 9.62 8.89
CA ASP A 65 -17.00 9.36 10.04
C ASP A 65 -17.89 8.13 9.83
N SER A 66 -18.40 7.94 8.60
CA SER A 66 -19.28 6.81 8.29
C SER A 66 -18.55 5.46 8.18
N VAL A 67 -17.27 5.45 7.78
CA VAL A 67 -16.51 4.23 7.47
C VAL A 67 -15.51 3.88 8.57
N LEU A 68 -14.85 4.90 9.14
CA LEU A 68 -13.70 4.73 10.05
C LEU A 68 -13.95 5.35 11.43
N GLY A 69 -14.89 6.30 11.53
CA GLY A 69 -15.14 7.11 12.73
C GLY A 69 -14.08 8.20 12.94
N ASP A 70 -14.45 9.23 13.74
CA ASP A 70 -13.57 10.32 14.21
C ASP A 70 -12.74 11.02 13.11
N ALA A 71 -13.42 11.57 12.11
CA ALA A 71 -12.80 12.30 11.01
C ALA A 71 -11.85 13.42 11.47
N ALA A 72 -12.12 14.02 12.62
CA ALA A 72 -11.26 15.08 13.15
C ALA A 72 -9.86 14.59 13.51
N GLN A 73 -9.72 13.36 14.01
CA GLN A 73 -8.39 12.75 14.24
C GLN A 73 -7.65 12.49 12.92
N TYR A 74 -8.35 11.98 11.90
CA TYR A 74 -7.73 11.75 10.59
C TYR A 74 -7.24 13.05 9.97
N GLU A 75 -8.03 14.11 10.01
CA GLU A 75 -7.63 15.43 9.49
C GLU A 75 -6.44 16.00 10.26
N LYS A 76 -6.44 15.89 11.59
CA LYS A 76 -5.32 16.33 12.43
C LYS A 76 -4.02 15.63 12.06
N VAL A 77 -4.04 14.29 11.96
CA VAL A 77 -2.86 13.50 11.61
C VAL A 77 -2.43 13.76 10.15
N PHE A 78 -3.38 13.87 9.22
CA PHE A 78 -3.10 14.25 7.83
C PHE A 78 -2.34 15.58 7.76
N ASN A 79 -2.84 16.62 8.42
CA ASN A 79 -2.21 17.94 8.40
C ASN A 79 -0.86 17.96 9.10
N ALA A 80 -0.72 17.27 10.23
CA ALA A 80 0.56 17.15 10.97
C ALA A 80 1.60 16.43 10.12
N PHE A 81 1.24 15.28 9.55
CA PHE A 81 2.13 14.50 8.69
C PHE A 81 2.54 15.27 7.42
N LYS A 82 1.57 15.92 6.77
CA LYS A 82 1.83 16.77 5.59
C LYS A 82 2.81 17.89 5.93
N THR A 83 2.58 18.61 7.01
CA THR A 83 3.46 19.70 7.45
C THR A 83 4.87 19.20 7.74
N ALA A 84 4.99 18.07 8.46
CA ALA A 84 6.27 17.47 8.79
C ALA A 84 7.06 16.99 7.56
N VAL A 85 6.38 16.31 6.62
CA VAL A 85 7.01 15.82 5.38
C VAL A 85 7.46 16.97 4.49
N VAL A 86 6.60 17.97 4.27
CA VAL A 86 6.92 19.13 3.42
C VAL A 86 8.00 20.00 4.07
N GLY A 87 7.96 20.13 5.39
CA GLY A 87 8.98 20.86 6.17
C GLY A 87 10.31 20.12 6.34
N GLY A 88 10.35 18.82 5.99
CA GLY A 88 11.55 17.98 6.17
C GLY A 88 11.85 17.65 7.64
N ASP A 89 10.88 17.82 8.54
CA ASP A 89 11.03 17.51 9.96
C ASP A 89 10.88 16.00 10.21
N ARG A 90 12.02 15.31 10.19
CA ARG A 90 12.08 13.85 10.37
C ARG A 90 11.56 13.38 11.73
N ALA A 91 11.74 14.18 12.76
CA ALA A 91 11.27 13.83 14.10
C ALA A 91 9.75 13.90 14.16
N ALA A 92 9.16 14.99 13.65
CA ALA A 92 7.72 15.14 13.57
C ALA A 92 7.07 14.09 12.66
N VAL A 93 7.72 13.68 11.55
CA VAL A 93 7.22 12.57 10.71
C VAL A 93 7.14 11.27 11.53
N VAL A 94 8.15 10.95 12.34
CA VAL A 94 8.16 9.73 13.18
C VAL A 94 7.01 9.72 14.18
N GLU A 95 6.67 10.87 14.75
CA GLU A 95 5.56 10.99 15.71
C GLU A 95 4.20 10.61 15.09
N GLU A 96 4.03 10.82 13.79
CA GLU A 96 2.78 10.48 13.09
C GLU A 96 2.75 9.05 12.54
N VAL A 97 3.83 8.28 12.70
CA VAL A 97 3.95 6.89 12.19
C VAL A 97 3.68 5.87 13.28
N ARG A 98 2.91 4.84 12.95
CA ARG A 98 2.76 3.63 13.79
C ARG A 98 3.76 2.57 13.37
N PHE A 99 4.36 1.94 14.37
CA PHE A 99 5.23 0.78 14.15
C PHE A 99 4.55 -0.52 14.60
N PRO A 100 4.77 -1.63 13.88
CA PRO A 100 5.59 -1.75 12.66
C PRO A 100 4.93 -1.07 11.45
N LEU A 101 5.70 -0.23 10.75
CA LEU A 101 5.27 0.45 9.52
C LEU A 101 5.47 -0.46 8.31
N ASN A 102 4.45 -0.58 7.47
CA ASN A 102 4.60 -1.26 6.18
C ASN A 102 5.23 -0.31 5.16
N ILE A 103 6.22 -0.80 4.41
CA ILE A 103 6.87 -0.03 3.35
C ILE A 103 6.87 -0.81 2.03
N ALA A 104 7.25 -0.13 0.95
CA ALA A 104 7.36 -0.74 -0.38
C ALA A 104 8.13 -2.06 -0.37
N GLY A 105 7.72 -3.00 -1.24
CA GLY A 105 8.33 -4.33 -1.33
C GLY A 105 7.93 -5.30 -0.21
N GLY A 106 6.86 -5.02 0.53
CA GLY A 106 6.35 -5.89 1.60
C GLY A 106 7.21 -5.92 2.87
N ARG A 107 8.16 -5.01 2.99
CA ARG A 107 9.02 -4.88 4.17
C ARG A 107 8.29 -4.14 5.29
N LYS A 108 8.79 -4.33 6.52
CA LYS A 108 8.29 -3.61 7.71
C LYS A 108 9.45 -2.93 8.43
N ILE A 109 9.20 -1.71 8.86
CA ILE A 109 10.08 -0.97 9.75
C ILE A 109 9.56 -1.15 11.16
N THR A 110 10.40 -1.65 12.05
CA THR A 110 9.98 -2.12 13.39
C THR A 110 9.98 -1.03 14.45
N GLY A 111 10.65 0.09 14.19
CA GLY A 111 10.70 1.18 15.16
C GLY A 111 11.35 2.46 14.66
N PRO A 112 11.28 3.52 15.50
CA PRO A 112 11.74 4.87 15.16
C PRO A 112 13.20 4.94 14.68
N GLY A 113 14.10 4.24 15.36
CA GLY A 113 15.52 4.25 15.00
C GLY A 113 15.81 3.63 13.64
N GLU A 114 15.07 2.58 13.26
CA GLU A 114 15.17 1.98 11.93
C GLU A 114 14.58 2.92 10.87
N PHE A 115 13.46 3.56 11.16
CA PHE A 115 12.84 4.57 10.30
C PHE A 115 13.80 5.71 10.00
N GLN A 116 14.43 6.28 11.03
CA GLN A 116 15.39 7.39 10.88
C GLN A 116 16.58 7.02 9.99
N ARG A 117 17.13 5.81 10.13
CA ARG A 117 18.25 5.35 9.30
C ARG A 117 17.87 5.14 7.83
N ASN A 118 16.60 4.83 7.57
CA ASN A 118 16.08 4.55 6.22
C ASN A 118 15.19 5.68 5.68
N TYR A 119 15.20 6.86 6.32
CA TYR A 119 14.28 7.95 6.04
C TYR A 119 14.18 8.27 4.55
N GLU A 120 15.31 8.47 3.86
CA GLU A 120 15.36 8.86 2.44
C GLU A 120 14.83 7.76 1.50
N THR A 121 14.89 6.50 1.91
CA THR A 121 14.32 5.38 1.15
C THR A 121 12.83 5.17 1.40
N ILE A 122 12.32 5.69 2.50
CA ILE A 122 10.90 5.60 2.88
C ILE A 122 10.17 6.85 2.40
N ILE A 123 10.67 8.03 2.75
CA ILE A 123 10.12 9.33 2.34
C ILE A 123 10.80 9.76 1.03
N THR A 124 10.44 9.08 -0.03
CA THR A 124 10.97 9.33 -1.37
C THR A 124 10.42 10.65 -1.95
N PRO A 125 11.05 11.23 -2.98
CA PRO A 125 10.50 12.40 -3.67
C PRO A 125 9.06 12.18 -4.18
N ALA A 126 8.71 10.94 -4.57
CA ALA A 126 7.35 10.60 -4.97
C ALA A 126 6.36 10.69 -3.81
N VAL A 127 6.75 10.21 -2.62
CA VAL A 127 5.95 10.33 -1.40
C VAL A 127 5.80 11.80 -1.01
N VAL A 128 6.88 12.57 -1.01
CA VAL A 128 6.85 14.01 -0.70
C VAL A 128 5.90 14.74 -1.65
N LYS A 129 5.99 14.46 -2.95
CA LYS A 129 5.11 15.05 -3.95
C LYS A 129 3.64 14.69 -3.68
N ALA A 130 3.33 13.40 -3.53
CA ALA A 130 1.98 12.93 -3.27
C ALA A 130 1.37 13.60 -2.02
N VAL A 131 2.13 13.66 -0.92
CA VAL A 131 1.70 14.30 0.33
C VAL A 131 1.51 15.80 0.17
N SER A 132 2.42 16.49 -0.54
CA SER A 132 2.35 17.95 -0.72
C SER A 132 1.16 18.38 -1.58
N GLU A 133 0.82 17.60 -2.61
CA GLU A 133 -0.25 17.91 -3.57
C GLU A 133 -1.64 17.42 -3.09
N GLN A 134 -1.68 16.51 -2.12
CA GLN A 134 -2.96 15.97 -1.63
C GLN A 134 -3.78 17.02 -0.90
N ASP A 135 -5.02 17.18 -1.31
CA ASP A 135 -6.07 17.89 -0.58
C ASP A 135 -6.86 16.92 0.31
N PHE A 136 -7.15 17.32 1.56
CA PHE A 136 -7.92 16.48 2.49
C PHE A 136 -9.33 16.18 1.97
N GLY A 137 -9.96 17.13 1.27
CA GLY A 137 -11.27 16.94 0.66
C GLY A 137 -11.30 15.86 -0.43
N LYS A 138 -10.15 15.54 -1.02
CA LYS A 138 -10.00 14.61 -2.15
C LYS A 138 -9.38 13.27 -1.77
N VAL A 139 -9.24 12.98 -0.47
CA VAL A 139 -8.70 11.68 -0.02
C VAL A 139 -9.64 10.53 -0.37
N PHE A 140 -9.06 9.41 -0.75
CA PHE A 140 -9.81 8.17 -0.87
C PHE A 140 -9.99 7.52 0.51
N VAL A 141 -11.20 7.01 0.78
CA VAL A 141 -11.57 6.42 2.07
C VAL A 141 -12.20 5.05 1.85
N ASN A 142 -11.69 4.04 2.55
CA ASN A 142 -12.27 2.71 2.64
C ASN A 142 -12.03 2.12 4.04
N GLN A 143 -12.44 0.86 4.26
CA GLN A 143 -12.24 0.15 5.54
C GLN A 143 -10.76 -0.06 5.92
N GLN A 144 -9.82 0.08 4.98
CA GLN A 144 -8.39 -0.01 5.23
C GLN A 144 -7.79 1.30 5.73
N GLY A 145 -8.54 2.41 5.61
CA GLY A 145 -8.10 3.72 6.06
C GLY A 145 -8.31 4.83 5.05
N VAL A 146 -7.57 5.91 5.27
CA VAL A 146 -7.49 7.08 4.40
C VAL A 146 -6.20 6.99 3.58
N MET A 147 -6.33 7.11 2.26
CA MET A 147 -5.23 7.06 1.31
C MET A 147 -4.82 8.46 0.86
N ILE A 148 -3.53 8.72 0.83
CA ILE A 148 -2.90 9.92 0.27
C ILE A 148 -2.19 9.55 -1.03
N GLY A 149 -2.39 10.36 -2.06
CA GLY A 149 -1.91 10.08 -3.41
C GLY A 149 -2.58 8.86 -4.01
N ASP A 150 -1.87 8.11 -4.83
CA ASP A 150 -2.32 6.88 -5.49
C ASP A 150 -1.91 5.63 -4.70
N GLY A 151 -1.91 5.70 -3.37
CA GLY A 151 -1.51 4.61 -2.48
C GLY A 151 -0.18 4.81 -1.78
N GLN A 152 0.48 5.98 -1.98
CA GLN A 152 1.79 6.22 -1.38
C GLN A 152 1.75 6.23 0.13
N VAL A 153 0.69 6.74 0.75
CA VAL A 153 0.56 6.77 2.21
C VAL A 153 -0.83 6.34 2.64
N TRP A 154 -0.90 5.56 3.73
CA TRP A 154 -2.16 5.15 4.34
C TRP A 154 -2.18 5.50 5.82
N LEU A 155 -3.29 6.13 6.24
CA LEU A 155 -3.60 6.40 7.64
C LEU A 155 -4.70 5.45 8.10
N ASN A 156 -4.57 4.91 9.32
CA ASN A 156 -5.65 4.14 9.93
C ASN A 156 -5.70 4.32 11.45
N GLY A 157 -6.90 4.19 12.00
CA GLY A 157 -7.16 4.18 13.42
C GLY A 157 -6.92 2.80 14.05
N THR A 158 -6.48 2.77 15.30
CA THR A 158 -6.44 1.56 16.12
C THR A 158 -7.14 1.84 17.42
N CYS A 159 -8.01 0.93 17.83
CA CYS A 159 -8.67 1.00 19.13
C CYS A 159 -7.64 0.91 20.26
N LEU A 160 -7.71 1.82 21.22
CA LEU A 160 -6.86 1.82 22.41
C LEU A 160 -7.47 1.05 23.57
N ASP A 161 -8.74 0.66 23.44
CA ASP A 161 -9.47 -0.15 24.41
C ASP A 161 -10.37 -1.18 23.71
N ALA A 162 -10.79 -2.21 24.45
CA ALA A 162 -11.58 -3.31 23.90
C ALA A 162 -12.96 -2.89 23.36
N ALA A 163 -13.52 -1.79 23.85
CA ALA A 163 -14.80 -1.26 23.40
C ALA A 163 -14.66 -0.25 22.25
N CYS A 164 -13.41 0.05 21.85
CA CYS A 164 -13.09 1.06 20.82
C CYS A 164 -13.66 2.45 21.12
N THR A 165 -13.76 2.82 22.39
CA THR A 165 -14.21 4.15 22.82
C THR A 165 -13.14 5.21 22.59
N ARG A 166 -11.89 4.80 22.49
CA ARG A 166 -10.74 5.63 22.12
C ARG A 166 -9.98 4.97 20.99
N SER A 167 -9.66 5.75 19.98
CA SER A 167 -8.81 5.32 18.87
C SER A 167 -7.62 6.25 18.71
N GLU A 168 -6.54 5.74 18.12
CA GLU A 168 -5.39 6.53 17.71
C GLU A 168 -5.18 6.37 16.21
N VAL A 169 -5.25 7.47 15.49
CA VAL A 169 -4.97 7.50 14.04
C VAL A 169 -3.48 7.74 13.83
N LYS A 170 -2.86 6.96 12.95
CA LYS A 170 -1.45 7.10 12.56
C LYS A 170 -1.25 6.67 11.10
N VAL A 171 -0.10 7.01 10.55
CA VAL A 171 0.38 6.46 9.28
C VAL A 171 0.81 5.01 9.51
N ILE A 172 0.27 4.08 8.73
CA ILE A 172 0.50 2.63 8.84
C ILE A 172 1.23 2.03 7.65
N THR A 173 1.25 2.74 6.52
CA THR A 173 1.91 2.29 5.29
C THR A 173 2.48 3.48 4.53
N ILE A 174 3.71 3.33 3.98
CA ILE A 174 4.36 4.27 3.07
C ILE A 174 5.00 3.46 1.93
N GLN A 175 4.70 3.81 0.66
CA GLN A 175 5.15 3.05 -0.53
C GLN A 175 5.77 3.95 -1.60
#